data_059627cff9d672aee2bed31e762d8b9c
#
_entry.id   059627cff9d672aee2bed31e762d8b9c
#
_cell.length_a   1.000
_cell.length_b   1.000
_cell.length_c   1.000
_cell.angle_alpha   90.00
_cell.angle_beta   90.00
_cell.angle_gamma   90.00
#
_symmetry.space_group_name_H-M   'P 1'
#
loop_
_entity.id
_entity.type
_entity.pdbx_description
1 polymer ?
#
loop_
_entity_poly.entity_id
_entity_poly.type
_entity_poly.pdbx_seq_one_letter_code
_entity_poly.pdbx_strand_id
1 'polypeptide(L)'
;IPTDPSQDTVINYVANKAKLVVKYVDEKGKDLIPSETTEGKVGDEYTTAGKVIPGYVLVRVEGDAKGKIGTDGSTVTYVYKPLGSWIPNIPGQPTSPIKYPNDPQDPTKPGKPTEVLPYVPGFTPEDKDGNPLKPVDPTDPSKGYVVPNIPTDPSQDTVINYVANKAKLVVKYVDEKGKDLIPSETTEGKVGDEYSTTGKVIKGYVLVRVDGEAKGKIGKDGSTVTYVYKPIGSWIPNIPGQPTNPIKYPNDPQDPTKPGTDRPVLPYVPGYTPVDGNGNPLKPVDPQDPTKGYIVPDVPTDPGKDTPINYVANKANLVVKYVDEKGKDLIPAETTEGKVGDEYTTSGKVIPGYVLVRVDGEAK
;
A
#
# COMPACT_ATOMS: atom_id res chain seq x y z
N ILE A 1 -60.02 36.57 -82.05
CA ILE A 1 -61.40 36.75 -81.61
C ILE A 1 -62.24 35.73 -82.35
N PRO A 2 -63.05 34.90 -81.69
CA PRO A 2 -63.94 33.98 -82.32
C PRO A 2 -64.86 34.71 -83.29
N THR A 3 -65.16 34.14 -84.43
CA THR A 3 -66.10 34.70 -85.46
C THR A 3 -67.54 34.71 -85.00
N ASP A 4 -67.85 33.99 -83.92
CA ASP A 4 -69.14 34.02 -83.25
C ASP A 4 -68.97 34.75 -81.87
N PRO A 5 -69.54 35.94 -81.66
CA PRO A 5 -69.39 36.71 -80.42
C PRO A 5 -70.13 36.08 -79.22
N SER A 6 -70.90 35.01 -79.40
CA SER A 6 -71.55 34.24 -78.33
C SER A 6 -70.67 33.15 -77.78
N GLN A 7 -69.47 32.89 -78.31
CA GLN A 7 -68.58 31.86 -77.85
C GLN A 7 -67.49 32.49 -76.97
N ASP A 8 -67.31 31.91 -75.76
CA ASP A 8 -66.21 32.29 -74.82
C ASP A 8 -64.87 31.86 -75.39
N THR A 9 -63.86 32.75 -75.28
CA THR A 9 -62.48 32.40 -75.56
C THR A 9 -61.86 31.89 -74.33
N VAL A 10 -61.56 30.62 -74.30
CA VAL A 10 -60.90 29.95 -73.17
C VAL A 10 -59.39 30.05 -73.38
N ILE A 11 -58.70 30.75 -72.47
CA ILE A 11 -57.21 30.80 -72.38
C ILE A 11 -56.76 29.86 -71.26
N ASN A 12 -56.07 28.82 -71.63
CA ASN A 12 -55.56 27.85 -70.70
C ASN A 12 -54.15 28.23 -70.26
N TYR A 13 -53.94 28.34 -68.91
CA TYR A 13 -52.64 28.53 -68.33
C TYR A 13 -52.16 27.20 -67.74
N VAL A 14 -50.90 26.89 -67.95
CA VAL A 14 -50.24 25.73 -67.34
C VAL A 14 -49.26 26.23 -66.34
N ALA A 15 -49.18 25.55 -65.21
CA ALA A 15 -48.23 25.90 -64.18
C ALA A 15 -46.76 25.70 -64.65
N ASN A 16 -45.92 26.69 -64.38
CA ASN A 16 -44.51 26.64 -64.74
C ASN A 16 -43.78 25.53 -63.88
N LYS A 17 -42.71 24.99 -64.48
CA LYS A 17 -41.79 24.11 -63.74
C LYS A 17 -41.14 24.86 -62.60
N ALA A 18 -41.07 24.24 -61.46
CA ALA A 18 -40.40 24.77 -60.25
C ALA A 18 -39.77 23.61 -59.47
N LYS A 19 -38.86 23.91 -58.56
CA LYS A 19 -38.11 22.91 -57.78
C LYS A 19 -38.42 23.03 -56.33
N LEU A 20 -38.48 21.90 -55.63
CA LEU A 20 -38.40 21.78 -54.20
C LEU A 20 -36.98 21.32 -53.85
N VAL A 21 -36.30 22.08 -53.02
CA VAL A 21 -34.95 21.73 -52.47
C VAL A 21 -35.08 21.48 -50.98
N VAL A 22 -34.61 20.32 -50.54
CA VAL A 22 -34.54 19.96 -49.11
C VAL A 22 -33.08 19.84 -48.70
N LYS A 23 -32.67 20.63 -47.70
CA LYS A 23 -31.30 20.67 -47.20
C LYS A 23 -31.23 20.13 -45.76
N TYR A 24 -30.11 19.51 -45.44
CA TYR A 24 -29.80 18.94 -44.13
C TYR A 24 -28.43 19.47 -43.69
N VAL A 25 -28.41 20.49 -42.81
CA VAL A 25 -27.22 21.27 -42.53
C VAL A 25 -26.93 21.33 -41.01
N ASP A 26 -25.68 21.64 -40.65
CA ASP A 26 -25.36 22.03 -39.30
C ASP A 26 -25.77 23.50 -39.00
N GLU A 27 -25.59 23.98 -37.78
CA GLU A 27 -25.92 25.37 -37.39
C GLU A 27 -25.12 26.43 -38.15
N LYS A 28 -24.02 26.04 -38.79
CA LYS A 28 -23.19 26.91 -39.63
C LYS A 28 -23.57 26.88 -41.08
N GLY A 29 -24.60 26.12 -41.43
CA GLY A 29 -25.09 25.98 -42.81
C GLY A 29 -24.27 25.00 -43.68
N LYS A 30 -23.38 24.19 -43.06
CA LYS A 30 -22.61 23.15 -43.76
C LYS A 30 -23.49 21.92 -43.99
N ASP A 31 -23.53 21.40 -45.22
CA ASP A 31 -24.25 20.18 -45.52
C ASP A 31 -23.71 19.00 -44.75
N LEU A 32 -24.59 18.28 -44.04
CA LEU A 32 -24.30 17.02 -43.31
C LEU A 32 -24.52 15.79 -44.22
N ILE A 33 -25.53 15.85 -45.05
CA ILE A 33 -25.83 14.88 -46.12
C ILE A 33 -26.24 15.65 -47.37
N PRO A 34 -26.17 15.03 -48.57
CA PRO A 34 -26.56 15.70 -49.80
C PRO A 34 -28.00 16.22 -49.78
N SER A 35 -28.22 17.41 -50.33
CA SER A 35 -29.53 18.01 -50.50
C SER A 35 -30.34 17.19 -51.51
N GLU A 36 -31.66 17.16 -51.30
CA GLU A 36 -32.61 16.53 -52.22
C GLU A 36 -33.30 17.59 -53.07
N THR A 37 -33.32 17.39 -54.36
CA THR A 37 -34.03 18.28 -55.28
C THR A 37 -35.13 17.50 -56.05
N THR A 38 -36.38 17.95 -55.94
CA THR A 38 -37.51 17.36 -56.63
C THR A 38 -38.02 18.38 -57.64
N GLU A 39 -38.13 17.97 -58.89
CA GLU A 39 -38.79 18.79 -59.96
C GLU A 39 -40.30 18.62 -59.89
N GLY A 40 -41.00 19.74 -59.89
CA GLY A 40 -42.45 19.80 -59.86
C GLY A 40 -42.97 21.02 -60.64
N LYS A 41 -44.16 21.44 -60.32
CA LYS A 41 -44.81 22.64 -60.88
C LYS A 41 -45.23 23.61 -59.79
N VAL A 42 -45.33 24.87 -60.10
CA VAL A 42 -45.88 25.87 -59.16
C VAL A 42 -47.25 25.43 -58.66
N GLY A 43 -47.48 25.41 -57.41
CA GLY A 43 -48.69 24.98 -56.72
C GLY A 43 -48.77 23.49 -56.38
N ASP A 44 -47.83 22.65 -56.82
CA ASP A 44 -47.78 21.24 -56.42
C ASP A 44 -47.59 21.16 -54.91
N GLU A 45 -48.35 20.31 -54.21
CA GLU A 45 -48.27 20.09 -52.80
C GLU A 45 -47.04 19.22 -52.46
N TYR A 46 -46.34 19.58 -51.34
CA TYR A 46 -45.25 18.77 -50.85
C TYR A 46 -45.32 18.60 -49.34
N THR A 47 -44.69 17.52 -48.84
CA THR A 47 -44.44 17.28 -47.45
C THR A 47 -43.04 16.71 -47.34
N THR A 48 -42.24 17.32 -46.48
CA THR A 48 -40.85 16.91 -46.17
C THR A 48 -40.73 16.52 -44.70
N ALA A 49 -39.69 15.80 -44.37
CA ALA A 49 -39.37 15.42 -42.97
C ALA A 49 -37.87 15.45 -42.74
N GLY A 50 -37.47 15.73 -41.51
CA GLY A 50 -36.09 15.57 -41.06
C GLY A 50 -35.66 14.12 -41.11
N LYS A 51 -34.39 13.86 -41.35
CA LYS A 51 -33.79 12.53 -41.37
C LYS A 51 -33.00 12.28 -40.10
N VAL A 52 -32.93 11.02 -39.66
CA VAL A 52 -31.99 10.62 -38.64
C VAL A 52 -30.57 10.64 -39.23
N ILE A 53 -29.72 11.52 -38.69
CA ILE A 53 -28.33 11.67 -39.13
C ILE A 53 -27.44 11.20 -37.96
N PRO A 54 -26.58 10.18 -38.13
CA PRO A 54 -25.76 9.65 -37.05
C PRO A 54 -24.90 10.71 -36.38
N GLY A 55 -25.01 10.80 -35.06
CA GLY A 55 -24.26 11.77 -34.23
C GLY A 55 -24.83 13.20 -34.24
N TYR A 56 -26.01 13.42 -34.78
CA TYR A 56 -26.68 14.73 -34.84
C TYR A 56 -28.13 14.63 -34.40
N VAL A 57 -28.65 15.74 -33.85
CA VAL A 57 -30.06 15.89 -33.47
C VAL A 57 -30.65 17.09 -34.21
N LEU A 58 -31.86 16.95 -34.78
CA LEU A 58 -32.58 18.03 -35.42
C LEU A 58 -33.08 19.04 -34.41
N VAL A 59 -32.74 20.32 -34.58
CA VAL A 59 -33.08 21.39 -33.62
C VAL A 59 -34.07 22.40 -34.17
N ARG A 60 -34.12 22.61 -35.48
CA ARG A 60 -35.09 23.50 -36.12
C ARG A 60 -35.27 23.19 -37.59
N VAL A 61 -36.35 23.68 -38.12
CA VAL A 61 -36.68 23.66 -39.54
C VAL A 61 -36.84 25.09 -40.03
N GLU A 62 -36.18 25.45 -41.11
CA GLU A 62 -36.30 26.72 -41.81
C GLU A 62 -37.05 26.51 -43.11
N GLY A 63 -38.09 27.32 -43.34
CA GLY A 63 -39.11 27.11 -44.40
C GLY A 63 -40.24 26.18 -43.93
N ASP A 64 -41.24 26.03 -44.75
CA ASP A 64 -42.43 25.21 -44.45
C ASP A 64 -42.18 23.74 -44.80
N ALA A 65 -42.22 22.84 -43.81
CA ALA A 65 -42.07 21.41 -44.06
C ALA A 65 -43.21 20.80 -44.89
N LYS A 66 -44.35 21.47 -44.95
CA LYS A 66 -45.52 21.13 -45.76
C LYS A 66 -46.09 22.37 -46.39
N GLY A 67 -46.34 22.33 -47.71
CA GLY A 67 -46.84 23.50 -48.44
C GLY A 67 -47.04 23.24 -49.93
N LYS A 68 -47.02 24.33 -50.68
CA LYS A 68 -47.05 24.30 -52.14
C LYS A 68 -45.79 24.93 -52.71
N ILE A 69 -45.30 24.36 -53.84
CA ILE A 69 -44.14 24.88 -54.57
C ILE A 69 -44.41 26.28 -55.05
N GLY A 70 -43.58 27.25 -54.62
CA GLY A 70 -43.67 28.66 -54.99
C GLY A 70 -43.24 28.91 -56.45
N THR A 71 -43.47 30.15 -56.97
CA THR A 71 -43.09 30.59 -58.31
C THR A 71 -41.60 30.47 -58.59
N ASP A 72 -40.75 30.73 -57.57
CA ASP A 72 -39.28 30.67 -57.68
C ASP A 72 -38.73 29.34 -57.15
N GLY A 73 -39.61 28.36 -56.89
CA GLY A 73 -39.32 27.12 -56.19
C GLY A 73 -39.50 27.27 -54.67
N SER A 74 -39.28 26.19 -53.93
CA SER A 74 -39.33 26.17 -52.50
C SER A 74 -38.07 25.49 -51.89
N THR A 75 -37.57 25.99 -50.76
CA THR A 75 -36.45 25.38 -50.03
C THR A 75 -36.90 25.13 -48.60
N VAL A 76 -36.63 23.92 -48.11
CA VAL A 76 -36.79 23.52 -46.71
C VAL A 76 -35.43 23.11 -46.17
N THR A 77 -35.00 23.72 -45.07
CA THR A 77 -33.70 23.42 -44.45
C THR A 77 -33.89 22.87 -43.04
N TYR A 78 -33.45 21.64 -42.84
CA TYR A 78 -33.40 20.98 -41.55
C TYR A 78 -32.05 21.23 -40.93
N VAL A 79 -32.02 21.88 -39.76
CA VAL A 79 -30.81 22.32 -39.08
C VAL A 79 -30.55 21.44 -37.84
N TYR A 80 -29.34 20.92 -37.75
CA TYR A 80 -28.93 19.94 -36.73
C TYR A 80 -27.83 20.47 -35.87
N LYS A 81 -27.76 19.96 -34.61
CA LYS A 81 -26.62 20.06 -33.71
C LYS A 81 -25.92 18.72 -33.53
N PRO A 82 -24.60 18.68 -33.25
CA PRO A 82 -23.95 17.45 -32.85
C PRO A 82 -24.55 16.92 -31.55
N LEU A 83 -24.77 15.62 -31.45
CA LEU A 83 -25.05 14.97 -30.17
C LEU A 83 -23.81 15.01 -29.29
N GLY A 84 -23.99 15.26 -28.00
CA GLY A 84 -22.96 15.17 -26.98
C GLY A 84 -22.52 13.72 -26.67
N SER A 85 -21.84 13.57 -25.55
CA SER A 85 -21.25 12.29 -25.15
C SER A 85 -21.28 12.16 -23.64
N TRP A 86 -21.24 10.93 -23.15
CA TRP A 86 -20.76 10.65 -21.81
C TRP A 86 -19.23 10.70 -21.82
N ILE A 87 -18.65 11.45 -20.88
CA ILE A 87 -17.20 11.68 -20.76
C ILE A 87 -16.69 11.01 -19.48
N PRO A 88 -16.30 9.72 -19.50
CA PRO A 88 -15.77 9.04 -18.33
C PRO A 88 -14.33 9.49 -18.06
N ASN A 89 -14.13 10.19 -16.94
CA ASN A 89 -12.82 10.58 -16.42
C ASN A 89 -12.28 9.46 -15.52
N ILE A 90 -11.50 8.56 -16.11
CA ILE A 90 -10.88 7.42 -15.40
C ILE A 90 -9.45 7.82 -15.03
N PRO A 91 -9.06 7.78 -13.72
CA PRO A 91 -7.70 8.11 -13.31
C PRO A 91 -6.63 7.29 -14.03
N GLY A 92 -5.63 7.96 -14.57
CA GLY A 92 -4.51 7.33 -15.29
C GLY A 92 -4.83 6.81 -16.70
N GLN A 93 -6.03 7.06 -17.22
CA GLN A 93 -6.41 6.69 -18.60
C GLN A 93 -6.75 7.92 -19.44
N PRO A 94 -6.52 7.88 -20.76
CA PRO A 94 -7.00 8.92 -21.66
C PRO A 94 -8.53 8.91 -21.69
N THR A 95 -9.11 10.10 -21.83
CA THR A 95 -10.55 10.26 -21.95
C THR A 95 -11.06 9.67 -23.26
N SER A 96 -12.04 8.77 -23.19
CA SER A 96 -12.71 8.15 -24.35
C SER A 96 -14.20 8.45 -24.31
N PRO A 97 -14.66 9.53 -25.01
CA PRO A 97 -16.07 9.90 -25.05
C PRO A 97 -16.94 8.80 -25.64
N ILE A 98 -18.07 8.51 -25.00
CA ILE A 98 -19.11 7.59 -25.50
C ILE A 98 -20.24 8.43 -26.06
N LYS A 99 -20.45 8.42 -27.37
CA LYS A 99 -21.47 9.22 -28.05
C LYS A 99 -22.87 8.83 -27.61
N TYR A 100 -23.75 9.83 -27.46
CA TYR A 100 -25.19 9.55 -27.30
C TYR A 100 -25.74 8.90 -28.53
N PRO A 101 -26.62 7.88 -28.40
CA PRO A 101 -27.25 7.24 -29.51
C PRO A 101 -28.31 8.16 -30.17
N ASN A 102 -28.55 7.99 -31.46
CA ASN A 102 -29.72 8.57 -32.13
C ASN A 102 -30.97 7.75 -31.83
N ASP A 103 -32.13 8.41 -31.68
CA ASP A 103 -33.41 7.72 -31.80
C ASP A 103 -33.57 7.26 -33.29
N PRO A 104 -33.84 5.98 -33.52
CA PRO A 104 -33.92 5.47 -34.91
C PRO A 104 -35.11 5.97 -35.72
N GLN A 105 -36.13 6.56 -35.08
CA GLN A 105 -37.37 7.00 -35.69
C GLN A 105 -37.63 8.50 -35.56
N ASP A 106 -37.04 9.16 -34.57
CA ASP A 106 -37.26 10.58 -34.27
C ASP A 106 -35.93 11.36 -34.34
N PRO A 107 -35.66 12.11 -35.43
CA PRO A 107 -34.43 12.88 -35.54
C PRO A 107 -34.30 14.02 -34.50
N THR A 108 -35.39 14.40 -33.81
CA THR A 108 -35.42 15.49 -32.83
C THR A 108 -35.00 15.07 -31.43
N LYS A 109 -34.78 13.77 -31.21
CA LYS A 109 -34.45 13.18 -29.89
C LYS A 109 -33.22 12.29 -29.94
N PRO A 110 -32.46 12.20 -28.84
CA PRO A 110 -31.49 11.14 -28.68
C PRO A 110 -32.22 9.81 -28.44
N GLY A 111 -31.55 8.72 -28.75
CA GLY A 111 -32.02 7.36 -28.42
C GLY A 111 -31.94 7.04 -26.93
N LYS A 112 -32.47 5.89 -26.56
CA LYS A 112 -32.37 5.39 -25.18
C LYS A 112 -30.93 5.01 -24.87
N PRO A 113 -30.40 5.39 -23.69
CA PRO A 113 -29.09 4.94 -23.22
C PRO A 113 -29.09 3.41 -23.09
N THR A 114 -28.20 2.74 -23.79
CA THR A 114 -27.95 1.29 -23.70
C THR A 114 -26.49 1.01 -23.36
N GLU A 115 -25.69 2.05 -23.31
CA GLU A 115 -24.26 1.99 -23.08
C GLU A 115 -23.96 1.66 -21.60
N VAL A 116 -22.86 0.97 -21.37
CA VAL A 116 -22.38 0.58 -20.04
C VAL A 116 -21.04 1.22 -19.80
N LEU A 117 -20.89 1.89 -18.65
CA LEU A 117 -19.62 2.41 -18.22
C LEU A 117 -18.72 1.29 -17.68
N PRO A 118 -17.41 1.32 -17.97
CA PRO A 118 -16.51 0.26 -17.53
C PRO A 118 -16.40 0.20 -15.99
N TYR A 119 -16.24 -1.00 -15.46
CA TYR A 119 -15.82 -1.20 -14.09
C TYR A 119 -14.32 -0.90 -13.96
N VAL A 120 -13.96 -0.07 -13.00
CA VAL A 120 -12.57 0.24 -12.66
C VAL A 120 -12.32 -0.20 -11.21
N PRO A 121 -11.46 -1.21 -10.97
CA PRO A 121 -11.23 -1.71 -9.62
C PRO A 121 -10.78 -0.62 -8.65
N GLY A 122 -11.49 -0.49 -7.53
CA GLY A 122 -11.18 0.52 -6.52
C GLY A 122 -11.76 1.91 -6.77
N PHE A 123 -12.54 2.10 -7.84
CA PHE A 123 -13.19 3.38 -8.17
C PHE A 123 -14.67 3.19 -8.40
N THR A 124 -15.44 4.21 -8.04
CA THR A 124 -16.88 4.28 -8.31
C THR A 124 -17.15 5.48 -9.20
N PRO A 125 -17.87 5.32 -10.33
CA PRO A 125 -18.28 6.45 -11.15
C PRO A 125 -19.39 7.24 -10.48
N GLU A 126 -19.28 8.57 -10.52
CA GLU A 126 -20.24 9.51 -9.96
C GLU A 126 -20.74 10.47 -11.05
N ASP A 127 -21.99 10.93 -10.89
CA ASP A 127 -22.56 12.00 -11.71
C ASP A 127 -21.93 13.37 -11.37
N LYS A 128 -22.35 14.42 -12.07
CA LYS A 128 -21.90 15.80 -11.85
C LYS A 128 -22.19 16.34 -10.45
N ASP A 129 -23.14 15.76 -9.75
CA ASP A 129 -23.58 16.18 -8.41
C ASP A 129 -22.91 15.34 -7.30
N GLY A 130 -22.01 14.41 -7.67
CA GLY A 130 -21.29 13.52 -6.75
C GLY A 130 -22.10 12.33 -6.28
N ASN A 131 -23.18 11.98 -6.95
CA ASN A 131 -23.95 10.79 -6.62
C ASN A 131 -23.38 9.56 -7.32
N PRO A 132 -23.15 8.46 -6.61
CA PRO A 132 -22.67 7.22 -7.20
C PRO A 132 -23.66 6.67 -8.23
N LEU A 133 -23.15 6.26 -9.39
CA LEU A 133 -23.95 5.60 -10.42
C LEU A 133 -24.28 4.17 -10.00
N LYS A 134 -25.43 3.69 -10.48
CA LYS A 134 -25.88 2.33 -10.18
C LYS A 134 -25.12 1.32 -11.04
N PRO A 135 -24.62 0.21 -10.45
CA PRO A 135 -24.10 -0.88 -11.24
C PRO A 135 -25.22 -1.50 -12.09
N VAL A 136 -24.86 -2.06 -13.25
CA VAL A 136 -25.78 -2.80 -14.12
C VAL A 136 -26.36 -4.00 -13.38
N ASP A 137 -25.53 -4.68 -12.61
CA ASP A 137 -25.91 -5.76 -11.70
C ASP A 137 -25.50 -5.37 -10.27
N PRO A 138 -26.45 -5.13 -9.35
CA PRO A 138 -26.15 -4.77 -7.97
C PRO A 138 -25.32 -5.82 -7.20
N THR A 139 -25.36 -7.08 -7.64
CA THR A 139 -24.62 -8.18 -7.02
C THR A 139 -23.23 -8.38 -7.64
N ASP A 140 -23.00 -7.82 -8.82
CA ASP A 140 -21.73 -7.93 -9.55
C ASP A 140 -21.38 -6.61 -10.26
N PRO A 141 -20.79 -5.64 -9.57
CA PRO A 141 -20.38 -4.37 -10.17
C PRO A 141 -19.34 -4.51 -11.29
N SER A 142 -18.67 -5.67 -11.40
CA SER A 142 -17.68 -5.90 -12.47
C SER A 142 -18.30 -5.89 -13.87
N LYS A 143 -19.63 -6.03 -13.97
CA LYS A 143 -20.40 -5.87 -15.20
C LYS A 143 -20.54 -4.42 -15.67
N GLY A 144 -20.06 -3.47 -14.89
CA GLY A 144 -20.08 -2.05 -15.20
C GLY A 144 -21.26 -1.29 -14.61
N TYR A 145 -21.43 -0.05 -15.03
CA TYR A 145 -22.39 0.89 -14.45
C TYR A 145 -23.32 1.45 -15.53
N VAL A 146 -24.56 1.74 -15.14
CA VAL A 146 -25.55 2.37 -16.00
C VAL A 146 -25.15 3.82 -16.24
N VAL A 147 -25.12 4.25 -17.53
CA VAL A 147 -24.88 5.66 -17.86
C VAL A 147 -25.99 6.54 -17.32
N PRO A 148 -25.70 7.80 -16.91
CA PRO A 148 -26.73 8.77 -16.54
C PRO A 148 -27.63 9.11 -17.72
N ASN A 149 -28.83 9.64 -17.42
CA ASN A 149 -29.73 10.13 -18.45
C ASN A 149 -29.06 11.23 -19.31
N ILE A 150 -29.39 11.25 -20.58
CA ILE A 150 -28.97 12.30 -21.50
C ILE A 150 -29.61 13.63 -21.06
N PRO A 151 -28.88 14.76 -21.04
CA PRO A 151 -29.43 16.07 -20.69
C PRO A 151 -30.58 16.51 -21.54
N THR A 152 -31.40 17.45 -21.06
CA THR A 152 -32.50 18.05 -21.80
C THR A 152 -32.03 18.67 -23.13
N ASP A 153 -30.86 19.32 -23.13
CA ASP A 153 -30.16 19.66 -24.39
C ASP A 153 -29.19 18.52 -24.74
N PRO A 154 -29.53 17.64 -25.68
CA PRO A 154 -28.71 16.47 -25.98
C PRO A 154 -27.41 16.80 -26.72
N SER A 155 -27.13 18.08 -27.00
CA SER A 155 -25.83 18.52 -27.52
C SER A 155 -24.79 18.75 -26.44
N GLN A 156 -25.20 18.74 -25.15
CA GLN A 156 -24.29 18.93 -23.99
C GLN A 156 -23.69 17.59 -23.55
N ASP A 157 -22.39 17.62 -23.29
CA ASP A 157 -21.70 16.45 -22.74
C ASP A 157 -22.05 16.21 -21.27
N THR A 158 -22.04 14.94 -20.86
CA THR A 158 -22.20 14.51 -19.45
C THR A 158 -20.87 14.00 -18.92
N VAL A 159 -20.24 14.75 -18.05
CA VAL A 159 -19.01 14.34 -17.38
C VAL A 159 -19.32 13.34 -16.27
N ILE A 160 -18.54 12.25 -16.21
CA ILE A 160 -18.61 11.19 -15.20
C ILE A 160 -17.23 11.05 -14.55
N ASN A 161 -17.15 11.25 -13.24
CA ASN A 161 -15.90 11.16 -12.52
C ASN A 161 -15.79 9.82 -11.81
N TYR A 162 -14.67 9.14 -11.99
CA TYR A 162 -14.34 7.93 -11.22
C TYR A 162 -13.59 8.34 -9.94
N VAL A 163 -14.26 8.16 -8.80
CA VAL A 163 -13.77 8.55 -7.48
C VAL A 163 -13.21 7.34 -6.76
N ALA A 164 -12.03 7.48 -6.16
CA ALA A 164 -11.39 6.41 -5.42
C ALA A 164 -12.22 6.00 -4.18
N ASN A 165 -12.44 4.70 -4.03
CA ASN A 165 -13.19 4.13 -2.93
C ASN A 165 -12.41 4.26 -1.61
N LYS A 166 -13.12 4.31 -0.49
CA LYS A 166 -12.49 4.23 0.84
C LYS A 166 -11.76 2.89 0.98
N ALA A 167 -10.59 2.94 1.55
CA ALA A 167 -9.75 1.77 1.82
C ALA A 167 -8.92 2.01 3.08
N LYS A 168 -8.34 0.95 3.64
CA LYS A 168 -7.60 1.01 4.91
C LYS A 168 -6.16 0.58 4.71
N LEU A 169 -5.27 1.24 5.43
CA LEU A 169 -3.92 0.74 5.67
C LEU A 169 -3.88 0.15 7.08
N VAL A 170 -3.46 -1.10 7.19
CA VAL A 170 -3.25 -1.80 8.47
C VAL A 170 -1.77 -2.07 8.67
N VAL A 171 -1.21 -1.64 9.80
CA VAL A 171 0.18 -1.90 10.18
C VAL A 171 0.18 -2.81 11.41
N LYS A 172 0.84 -3.97 11.31
CA LYS A 172 0.93 -4.97 12.37
C LYS A 172 2.36 -5.11 12.88
N TYR A 173 2.50 -5.45 14.14
CA TYR A 173 3.77 -5.67 14.83
C TYR A 173 3.67 -7.01 15.57
N VAL A 174 4.24 -8.07 14.99
CA VAL A 174 4.02 -9.45 15.43
C VAL A 174 5.34 -10.18 15.71
N ASP A 175 5.27 -11.26 16.50
CA ASP A 175 6.36 -12.23 16.57
C ASP A 175 6.41 -13.16 15.35
N GLU A 176 7.42 -14.03 15.27
CA GLU A 176 7.59 -14.99 14.18
C GLU A 176 6.45 -16.01 14.07
N LYS A 177 5.62 -16.14 15.10
CA LYS A 177 4.43 -17.00 15.13
C LYS A 177 3.15 -16.24 14.76
N GLY A 178 3.26 -14.94 14.45
CA GLY A 178 2.12 -14.09 14.08
C GLY A 178 1.32 -13.54 15.28
N LYS A 179 1.82 -13.69 16.51
CA LYS A 179 1.19 -13.12 17.70
C LYS A 179 1.52 -11.63 17.81
N ASP A 180 0.50 -10.81 18.03
CA ASP A 180 0.67 -9.37 18.23
C ASP A 180 1.54 -9.07 19.46
N LEU A 181 2.56 -8.24 19.28
CA LEU A 181 3.44 -7.73 20.33
C LEU A 181 2.95 -6.40 20.89
N ILE A 182 2.41 -5.57 20.01
CA ILE A 182 1.73 -4.31 20.33
C ILE A 182 0.51 -4.17 19.43
N PRO A 183 -0.48 -3.33 19.77
CA PRO A 183 -1.67 -3.14 18.98
C PRO A 183 -1.37 -2.72 17.54
N SER A 184 -2.12 -3.27 16.58
CA SER A 184 -2.05 -2.86 15.18
C SER A 184 -2.58 -1.43 15.01
N GLU A 185 -2.06 -0.74 14.00
CA GLU A 185 -2.50 0.61 13.61
C GLU A 185 -3.34 0.52 12.34
N THR A 186 -4.48 1.19 12.33
CA THR A 186 -5.34 1.27 11.15
C THR A 186 -5.55 2.72 10.77
N THR A 187 -5.25 3.04 9.51
CA THR A 187 -5.46 4.37 8.93
C THR A 187 -6.52 4.27 7.85
N GLU A 188 -7.55 5.10 7.94
CA GLU A 188 -8.55 5.27 6.90
C GLU A 188 -7.98 6.16 5.78
N GLY A 189 -8.19 5.74 4.53
CA GLY A 189 -7.76 6.46 3.34
C GLY A 189 -8.61 6.08 2.15
N LYS A 190 -8.05 6.28 0.95
CA LYS A 190 -8.67 5.92 -0.32
C LYS A 190 -7.72 5.07 -1.15
N VAL A 191 -8.27 4.32 -2.08
CA VAL A 191 -7.49 3.59 -3.09
C VAL A 191 -6.55 4.55 -3.82
N GLY A 192 -5.27 4.20 -3.89
CA GLY A 192 -4.25 5.02 -4.53
C GLY A 192 -3.56 6.04 -3.63
N ASP A 193 -4.03 6.29 -2.39
CA ASP A 193 -3.35 7.16 -1.44
C ASP A 193 -1.95 6.59 -1.13
N GLU A 194 -0.96 7.44 -1.15
CA GLU A 194 0.42 7.07 -0.84
C GLU A 194 0.61 6.89 0.68
N TYR A 195 1.37 5.88 1.06
CA TYR A 195 1.74 5.66 2.45
C TYR A 195 3.22 5.31 2.60
N SER A 196 3.73 5.56 3.80
CA SER A 196 5.05 5.12 4.25
C SER A 196 4.94 4.72 5.73
N THR A 197 5.41 3.52 6.06
CA THR A 197 5.40 2.95 7.40
C THR A 197 6.82 2.60 7.83
N THR A 198 7.03 2.45 9.13
CA THR A 198 8.32 2.07 9.73
C THR A 198 8.10 1.10 10.87
N GLY A 199 9.07 0.20 11.09
CA GLY A 199 9.11 -0.63 12.29
C GLY A 199 9.31 0.20 13.56
N LYS A 200 8.82 -0.30 14.66
CA LYS A 200 8.95 0.34 16.00
C LYS A 200 9.99 -0.39 16.84
N VAL A 201 10.65 0.32 17.71
CA VAL A 201 11.49 -0.30 18.76
C VAL A 201 10.55 -0.93 19.79
N ILE A 202 10.61 -2.27 19.93
CA ILE A 202 9.81 -3.04 20.89
C ILE A 202 10.77 -3.65 21.92
N LYS A 203 10.60 -3.30 23.18
CA LYS A 203 11.49 -3.78 24.27
C LYS A 203 11.58 -5.29 24.30
N GLY A 204 12.80 -5.81 24.25
CA GLY A 204 13.08 -7.24 24.28
C GLY A 204 12.90 -7.98 22.96
N TYR A 205 12.68 -7.24 21.86
CA TYR A 205 12.54 -7.79 20.53
C TYR A 205 13.38 -7.03 19.49
N VAL A 206 13.76 -7.70 18.43
CA VAL A 206 14.46 -7.11 17.29
C VAL A 206 13.70 -7.43 15.99
N LEU A 207 13.54 -6.42 15.13
CA LEU A 207 12.87 -6.55 13.84
C LEU A 207 13.72 -7.40 12.89
N VAL A 208 13.13 -8.44 12.31
CA VAL A 208 13.83 -9.37 11.41
C VAL A 208 13.36 -9.35 9.97
N ARG A 209 12.11 -8.97 9.72
CA ARG A 209 11.58 -8.83 8.36
C ARG A 209 10.34 -7.95 8.32
N VAL A 210 10.00 -7.52 7.13
CA VAL A 210 8.76 -6.81 6.82
C VAL A 210 8.02 -7.60 5.76
N ASP A 211 6.78 -7.96 6.04
CA ASP A 211 5.87 -8.60 5.10
C ASP A 211 4.90 -7.54 4.55
N GLY A 212 4.83 -7.43 3.23
CA GLY A 212 4.17 -6.32 2.52
C GLY A 212 5.12 -5.15 2.22
N GLU A 213 4.62 -4.17 1.49
CA GLU A 213 5.40 -2.99 1.07
C GLU A 213 5.36 -1.92 2.16
N ALA A 214 6.54 -1.55 2.72
CA ALA A 214 6.61 -0.48 3.73
C ALA A 214 6.26 0.91 3.17
N LYS A 215 6.37 1.10 1.87
CA LYS A 215 5.96 2.29 1.11
C LYS A 215 5.20 1.86 -0.12
N GLY A 216 4.12 2.59 -0.44
CA GLY A 216 3.33 2.25 -1.61
C GLY A 216 2.05 3.05 -1.69
N LYS A 217 1.07 2.49 -2.40
CA LYS A 217 -0.28 3.04 -2.51
C LYS A 217 -1.29 2.05 -1.96
N ILE A 218 -2.32 2.56 -1.29
CA ILE A 218 -3.39 1.74 -0.75
C ILE A 218 -4.10 1.03 -1.89
N GLY A 219 -4.16 -0.29 -1.83
CA GLY A 219 -4.81 -1.13 -2.84
C GLY A 219 -6.35 -1.07 -2.78
N LYS A 220 -7.01 -1.64 -3.80
CA LYS A 220 -8.49 -1.67 -3.90
C LYS A 220 -9.19 -2.34 -2.71
N ASP A 221 -8.55 -3.30 -2.08
CA ASP A 221 -9.04 -4.05 -0.91
C ASP A 221 -8.38 -3.61 0.40
N GLY A 222 -7.68 -2.47 0.37
CA GLY A 222 -6.79 -2.01 1.44
C GLY A 222 -5.36 -2.53 1.29
N SER A 223 -4.51 -2.15 2.23
CA SER A 223 -3.11 -2.61 2.31
C SER A 223 -2.77 -3.02 3.73
N THR A 224 -1.93 -4.04 3.87
CA THR A 224 -1.42 -4.49 5.17
C THR A 224 0.10 -4.56 5.11
N VAL A 225 0.76 -3.98 6.10
CA VAL A 225 2.20 -4.08 6.33
C VAL A 225 2.42 -4.75 7.68
N THR A 226 3.20 -5.82 7.72
CA THR A 226 3.48 -6.55 8.94
C THR A 226 4.96 -6.54 9.26
N TYR A 227 5.33 -5.94 10.37
CA TYR A 227 6.67 -5.94 10.94
C TYR A 227 6.82 -7.16 11.84
N VAL A 228 7.75 -8.05 11.52
CA VAL A 228 7.95 -9.32 12.21
C VAL A 228 9.22 -9.28 13.04
N TYR A 229 9.08 -9.61 14.31
CA TYR A 229 10.13 -9.51 15.32
C TYR A 229 10.46 -10.88 15.92
N LYS A 230 11.67 -11.04 16.38
CA LYS A 230 12.08 -12.16 17.26
C LYS A 230 12.53 -11.66 18.62
N PRO A 231 12.43 -12.50 19.66
CA PRO A 231 12.96 -12.15 20.97
C PRO A 231 14.45 -11.85 20.87
N ILE A 232 14.89 -10.81 21.58
CA ILE A 232 16.32 -10.50 21.73
C ILE A 232 16.91 -11.44 22.79
N GLY A 233 18.14 -11.90 22.60
CA GLY A 233 18.86 -12.78 23.50
C GLY A 233 19.39 -12.07 24.74
N SER A 234 20.29 -12.77 25.45
CA SER A 234 20.84 -12.33 26.72
C SER A 234 22.31 -12.75 26.87
N TRP A 235 23.07 -12.02 27.65
CA TRP A 235 24.27 -12.56 28.30
C TRP A 235 23.84 -13.47 29.45
N ILE A 236 24.40 -14.69 29.53
CA ILE A 236 24.06 -15.70 30.52
C ILE A 236 25.30 -15.94 31.44
N PRO A 237 25.49 -15.16 32.51
CA PRO A 237 26.59 -15.36 33.43
C PRO A 237 26.34 -16.60 34.29
N ASN A 238 27.15 -17.63 34.11
CA ASN A 238 27.17 -18.85 34.91
C ASN A 238 28.18 -18.73 36.05
N ILE A 239 27.71 -18.22 37.20
CA ILE A 239 28.54 -18.00 38.40
C ILE A 239 28.41 -19.24 39.29
N PRO A 240 29.53 -19.89 39.69
CA PRO A 240 29.51 -21.04 40.59
C PRO A 240 28.78 -20.75 41.90
N GLY A 241 27.88 -21.65 42.28
CA GLY A 241 27.09 -21.51 43.52
C GLY A 241 25.97 -20.47 43.49
N GLN A 242 25.73 -19.82 42.35
CA GLN A 242 24.66 -18.82 42.22
C GLN A 242 23.62 -19.23 41.13
N PRO A 243 22.35 -18.83 41.27
CA PRO A 243 21.38 -19.03 40.22
C PRO A 243 21.74 -18.20 39.00
N THR A 244 21.47 -18.72 37.80
CA THR A 244 21.68 -18.02 36.52
C THR A 244 20.70 -16.88 36.41
N ASN A 245 21.19 -15.65 36.24
CA ASN A 245 20.40 -14.44 36.01
C ASN A 245 20.73 -13.87 34.62
N PRO A 246 19.94 -14.17 33.57
CA PRO A 246 20.17 -13.63 32.25
C PRO A 246 20.07 -12.10 32.20
N ILE A 247 21.02 -11.46 31.53
CA ILE A 247 21.03 -10.02 31.30
C ILE A 247 20.63 -9.77 29.86
N LYS A 248 19.42 -9.29 29.62
CA LYS A 248 18.93 -9.02 28.27
C LYS A 248 19.81 -8.04 27.51
N TYR A 249 20.04 -8.30 26.22
CA TYR A 249 20.67 -7.31 25.37
C TYR A 249 19.76 -6.07 25.29
N PRO A 250 20.34 -4.86 25.29
CA PRO A 250 19.54 -3.65 25.14
C PRO A 250 19.00 -3.54 23.70
N ASN A 251 17.87 -2.86 23.53
CA ASN A 251 17.44 -2.42 22.22
C ASN A 251 18.19 -1.16 21.80
N ASP A 252 18.49 -1.01 20.51
CA ASP A 252 18.86 0.30 19.97
C ASP A 252 17.63 1.22 20.04
N PRO A 253 17.73 2.44 20.59
CA PRO A 253 16.59 3.32 20.78
C PRO A 253 16.02 3.90 19.47
N GLN A 254 16.77 3.83 18.36
CA GLN A 254 16.41 4.41 17.08
C GLN A 254 16.27 3.38 15.96
N ASP A 255 16.94 2.24 16.06
CA ASP A 255 16.94 1.20 15.03
C ASP A 255 16.35 -0.11 15.58
N PRO A 256 15.09 -0.45 15.23
CA PRO A 256 14.46 -1.68 15.71
C PRO A 256 15.14 -2.95 15.19
N THR A 257 16.00 -2.87 14.18
CA THR A 257 16.68 -4.03 13.58
C THR A 257 17.96 -4.44 14.31
N LYS A 258 18.42 -3.64 15.27
CA LYS A 258 19.69 -3.83 15.97
C LYS A 258 19.55 -3.85 17.48
N PRO A 259 20.45 -4.58 18.18
CA PRO A 259 20.63 -4.41 19.61
C PRO A 259 21.32 -3.06 19.90
N GLY A 260 21.08 -2.52 21.07
CA GLY A 260 21.77 -1.32 21.57
C GLY A 260 23.22 -1.56 21.87
N THR A 261 23.94 -0.46 22.14
CA THR A 261 25.38 -0.45 22.42
C THR A 261 25.74 -0.47 23.90
N ASP A 262 24.75 -0.30 24.78
CA ASP A 262 24.98 -0.34 26.22
C ASP A 262 25.58 -1.69 26.66
N ARG A 263 26.63 -1.65 27.47
CA ARG A 263 27.33 -2.84 27.95
C ARG A 263 27.28 -2.86 29.45
N PRO A 264 26.46 -3.76 30.04
CA PRO A 264 26.48 -3.94 31.52
C PRO A 264 27.81 -4.52 31.97
N VAL A 265 28.14 -4.26 33.24
CA VAL A 265 29.34 -4.79 33.85
C VAL A 265 29.00 -6.12 34.53
N LEU A 266 29.79 -7.14 34.25
CA LEU A 266 29.73 -8.42 34.95
C LEU A 266 30.38 -8.32 36.32
N PRO A 267 29.83 -8.97 37.36
CA PRO A 267 30.40 -8.89 38.70
C PRO A 267 31.78 -9.57 38.79
N TYR A 268 32.63 -9.01 39.62
CA TYR A 268 33.83 -9.70 40.08
C TYR A 268 33.43 -10.82 41.04
N VAL A 269 34.01 -12.02 40.84
CA VAL A 269 33.86 -13.16 41.75
C VAL A 269 35.24 -13.58 42.20
N PRO A 270 35.56 -13.47 43.53
CA PRO A 270 36.86 -13.83 44.03
C PRO A 270 37.29 -15.26 43.65
N GLY A 271 38.47 -15.39 43.08
CA GLY A 271 39.01 -16.69 42.67
C GLY A 271 38.54 -17.20 41.34
N TYR A 272 37.70 -16.46 40.61
CA TYR A 272 37.17 -16.87 39.28
C TYR A 272 37.40 -15.77 38.25
N THR A 273 37.60 -16.19 37.02
CA THR A 273 37.71 -15.31 35.84
C THR A 273 36.58 -15.64 34.85
N PRO A 274 35.77 -14.66 34.44
CA PRO A 274 34.77 -14.90 33.38
C PRO A 274 35.44 -15.07 32.02
N VAL A 275 34.96 -16.04 31.26
CA VAL A 275 35.43 -16.35 29.89
C VAL A 275 34.27 -16.34 28.92
N ASP A 276 34.59 -16.04 27.65
CA ASP A 276 33.62 -16.12 26.52
C ASP A 276 33.30 -17.58 26.16
N GLY A 277 32.41 -17.77 25.18
CA GLY A 277 32.03 -19.10 24.66
C GLY A 277 33.19 -19.93 24.08
N ASN A 278 34.33 -19.29 23.77
CA ASN A 278 35.54 -19.95 23.27
C ASN A 278 36.58 -20.21 24.38
N GLY A 279 36.29 -19.82 25.61
CA GLY A 279 37.16 -19.96 26.75
C GLY A 279 38.22 -18.83 26.90
N ASN A 280 38.08 -17.75 26.14
CA ASN A 280 38.99 -16.61 26.28
C ASN A 280 38.58 -15.73 27.47
N PRO A 281 39.52 -15.32 28.35
CA PRO A 281 39.23 -14.43 29.46
C PRO A 281 38.63 -13.09 28.99
N LEU A 282 37.57 -12.64 29.66
CA LEU A 282 37.01 -11.31 29.43
C LEU A 282 37.90 -10.23 30.01
N LYS A 283 37.85 -9.05 29.39
CA LYS A 283 38.62 -7.88 29.83
C LYS A 283 37.96 -7.27 31.05
N PRO A 284 38.74 -6.97 32.12
CA PRO A 284 38.21 -6.20 33.23
C PRO A 284 37.88 -4.77 32.78
N VAL A 285 36.92 -4.14 33.46
CA VAL A 285 36.56 -2.73 33.22
C VAL A 285 37.78 -1.82 33.51
N ASP A 286 38.51 -2.13 34.58
CA ASP A 286 39.77 -1.48 34.92
C ASP A 286 40.88 -2.55 34.96
N PRO A 287 41.87 -2.52 34.04
CA PRO A 287 42.97 -3.49 34.04
C PRO A 287 43.81 -3.50 35.32
N GLN A 288 43.79 -2.40 36.08
CA GLN A 288 44.54 -2.27 37.35
C GLN A 288 43.72 -2.72 38.56
N ASP A 289 42.37 -2.81 38.38
CA ASP A 289 41.47 -3.18 39.46
C ASP A 289 40.31 -4.05 38.93
N PRO A 290 40.52 -5.37 38.80
CA PRO A 290 39.50 -6.29 38.33
C PRO A 290 38.26 -6.37 39.26
N THR A 291 38.34 -5.88 40.50
CA THR A 291 37.19 -5.88 41.42
C THR A 291 36.06 -4.98 40.95
N LYS A 292 36.33 -4.06 40.00
CA LYS A 292 35.31 -3.24 39.32
C LYS A 292 34.48 -4.02 38.33
N GLY A 293 34.80 -5.28 38.09
CA GLY A 293 34.05 -6.17 37.19
C GLY A 293 34.62 -6.29 35.78
N TYR A 294 33.86 -6.93 34.90
CA TYR A 294 34.30 -7.28 33.55
C TYR A 294 33.34 -6.79 32.50
N ILE A 295 33.88 -6.48 31.31
CA ILE A 295 33.10 -6.04 30.14
C ILE A 295 32.45 -7.29 29.52
N VAL A 296 31.13 -7.26 29.27
CA VAL A 296 30.43 -8.31 28.53
C VAL A 296 30.97 -8.44 27.11
N PRO A 297 30.93 -9.64 26.51
CA PRO A 297 31.27 -9.82 25.11
C PRO A 297 30.29 -9.05 24.18
N ASP A 298 30.68 -8.83 22.94
CA ASP A 298 29.79 -8.26 21.94
C ASP A 298 28.55 -9.14 21.73
N VAL A 299 27.44 -8.49 21.39
CA VAL A 299 26.22 -9.19 21.00
C VAL A 299 26.49 -9.97 19.71
N PRO A 300 26.07 -11.24 19.61
CA PRO A 300 26.26 -12.02 18.40
C PRO A 300 25.67 -11.38 17.14
N THR A 301 26.14 -11.76 15.96
CA THR A 301 25.58 -11.33 14.67
C THR A 301 24.08 -11.64 14.59
N ASP A 302 23.66 -12.77 15.16
CA ASP A 302 22.25 -13.06 15.40
C ASP A 302 21.87 -12.62 16.82
N PRO A 303 21.25 -11.44 17.01
CA PRO A 303 20.94 -10.90 18.34
C PRO A 303 19.83 -11.67 19.07
N GLY A 304 19.20 -12.66 18.45
CA GLY A 304 18.26 -13.57 19.11
C GLY A 304 18.94 -14.71 19.86
N LYS A 305 20.25 -14.91 19.68
CA LYS A 305 21.03 -15.96 20.37
C LYS A 305 21.58 -15.46 21.68
N ASP A 306 21.51 -16.31 22.71
CA ASP A 306 22.13 -16.04 23.98
C ASP A 306 23.66 -16.20 23.94
N THR A 307 24.37 -15.43 24.75
CA THR A 307 25.82 -15.52 24.94
C THR A 307 26.13 -16.07 26.33
N PRO A 308 26.50 -17.35 26.47
CA PRO A 308 26.94 -17.91 27.74
C PRO A 308 28.28 -17.32 28.15
N ILE A 309 28.43 -17.03 29.43
CA ILE A 309 29.65 -16.53 30.07
C ILE A 309 29.93 -17.43 31.25
N ASN A 310 31.03 -18.17 31.21
CA ASN A 310 31.39 -19.08 32.28
C ASN A 310 32.46 -18.47 33.19
N TYR A 311 32.27 -18.60 34.49
CA TYR A 311 33.28 -18.22 35.49
C TYR A 311 34.16 -19.45 35.77
N VAL A 312 35.41 -19.37 35.36
CA VAL A 312 36.40 -20.46 35.50
C VAL A 312 37.30 -20.21 36.71
N ALA A 313 37.47 -21.22 37.53
CA ALA A 313 38.33 -21.12 38.71
C ALA A 313 39.78 -20.81 38.32
N ASN A 314 40.35 -19.83 39.00
CA ASN A 314 41.73 -19.41 38.80
C ASN A 314 42.68 -20.47 39.34
N LYS A 315 43.91 -20.56 38.79
CA LYS A 315 44.98 -21.36 39.33
C LYS A 315 45.29 -20.87 40.76
N ALA A 316 45.52 -21.81 41.65
CA ALA A 316 45.92 -21.57 43.02
C ALA A 316 46.94 -22.64 43.44
N ASN A 317 47.77 -22.30 44.40
CA ASN A 317 48.77 -23.24 44.95
C ASN A 317 48.41 -23.56 46.36
N LEU A 318 48.43 -24.83 46.71
CA LEU A 318 48.47 -25.30 48.09
C LEU A 318 49.92 -25.40 48.50
N VAL A 319 50.31 -24.66 49.59
CA VAL A 319 51.66 -24.69 50.14
C VAL A 319 51.56 -25.28 51.53
N VAL A 320 52.24 -26.42 51.76
CA VAL A 320 52.33 -27.05 53.04
C VAL A 320 53.76 -26.79 53.61
N LYS A 321 53.83 -26.13 54.76
CA LYS A 321 55.07 -25.82 55.45
C LYS A 321 55.20 -26.66 56.69
N TYR A 322 56.41 -27.03 56.97
CA TYR A 322 56.80 -27.81 58.20
C TYR A 322 57.78 -26.97 58.99
N VAL A 323 57.33 -26.35 60.08
CA VAL A 323 58.08 -25.34 60.79
C VAL A 323 58.22 -25.69 62.26
N ASP A 324 59.25 -25.15 62.94
CA ASP A 324 59.38 -25.19 64.41
C ASP A 324 58.45 -24.14 65.08
N GLU A 325 58.42 -24.11 66.42
CA GLU A 325 57.58 -23.17 67.18
C GLU A 325 57.90 -21.68 66.90
N LYS A 326 59.09 -21.38 66.37
CA LYS A 326 59.52 -20.03 65.97
C LYS A 326 59.28 -19.70 64.57
N GLY A 327 58.64 -20.60 63.79
CA GLY A 327 58.29 -20.40 62.38
C GLY A 327 59.47 -20.66 61.41
N LYS A 328 60.55 -21.29 61.84
CA LYS A 328 61.68 -21.65 60.97
C LYS A 328 61.39 -22.97 60.27
N ASP A 329 61.61 -23.02 58.95
CA ASP A 329 61.45 -24.24 58.15
C ASP A 329 62.35 -25.38 58.62
N LEU A 330 61.78 -26.55 58.90
CA LEU A 330 62.47 -27.77 59.27
C LEU A 330 62.84 -28.63 58.07
N ILE A 331 61.99 -28.64 57.06
CA ILE A 331 62.17 -29.26 55.76
C ILE A 331 61.56 -28.36 54.67
N PRO A 332 61.93 -28.51 53.41
CA PRO A 332 61.35 -27.70 52.29
C PRO A 332 59.83 -27.81 52.29
N ALA A 333 59.17 -26.66 51.98
CA ALA A 333 57.75 -26.59 51.76
C ALA A 333 57.36 -27.41 50.53
N GLU A 334 56.20 -28.01 50.60
CA GLU A 334 55.57 -28.71 49.43
C GLU A 334 54.53 -27.78 48.76
N THR A 335 54.65 -27.61 47.44
CA THR A 335 53.73 -26.81 46.68
C THR A 335 53.00 -27.71 45.66
N THR A 336 51.69 -27.72 45.76
CA THR A 336 50.82 -28.42 44.82
C THR A 336 49.99 -27.41 44.01
N GLU A 337 50.11 -27.44 42.69
CA GLU A 337 49.29 -26.61 41.80
C GLU A 337 47.88 -27.19 41.69
N GLY A 338 46.85 -26.34 41.79
CA GLY A 338 45.46 -26.67 41.67
C GLY A 338 44.64 -25.44 41.19
N LYS A 339 43.38 -25.45 41.48
CA LYS A 339 42.46 -24.35 41.20
C LYS A 339 41.69 -23.96 42.47
N VAL A 340 41.19 -22.76 42.48
CA VAL A 340 40.31 -22.28 43.57
C VAL A 340 39.10 -23.22 43.66
N GLY A 341 38.81 -23.70 44.87
CA GLY A 341 37.72 -24.63 45.15
C GLY A 341 38.07 -26.11 45.00
N ASP A 342 39.29 -26.46 44.56
CA ASP A 342 39.74 -27.84 44.56
C ASP A 342 39.84 -28.37 46.02
N GLU A 343 39.35 -29.57 46.25
CA GLU A 343 39.48 -30.25 47.53
C GLU A 343 40.92 -30.69 47.74
N TYR A 344 41.43 -30.56 48.96
CA TYR A 344 42.74 -31.03 49.32
C TYR A 344 42.71 -31.70 50.66
N THR A 345 43.70 -32.54 50.92
CA THR A 345 43.97 -33.13 52.23
C THR A 345 45.46 -33.12 52.47
N THR A 346 45.88 -32.63 53.61
CA THR A 346 47.29 -32.59 54.04
C THR A 346 47.51 -33.41 55.31
N SER A 347 48.72 -33.88 55.51
CA SER A 347 49.12 -34.60 56.74
C SER A 347 50.48 -34.19 57.21
N GLY A 348 50.66 -34.20 58.50
CA GLY A 348 52.00 -34.00 59.14
C GLY A 348 52.99 -35.07 58.72
N LYS A 349 54.25 -34.72 58.60
CA LYS A 349 55.35 -35.64 58.34
C LYS A 349 56.15 -35.96 59.61
N VAL A 350 56.70 -37.15 59.63
CA VAL A 350 57.69 -37.52 60.70
C VAL A 350 59.00 -36.79 60.40
N ILE A 351 59.43 -35.93 61.31
CA ILE A 351 60.69 -35.16 61.18
C ILE A 351 61.60 -35.60 62.38
N PRO A 352 62.79 -36.14 62.15
CA PRO A 352 63.63 -36.60 63.16
C PRO A 352 63.97 -35.53 64.21
N GLY A 353 63.74 -35.85 65.46
CA GLY A 353 64.02 -34.94 66.63
C GLY A 353 62.87 -33.92 66.90
N TYR A 354 61.70 -34.02 66.17
CA TYR A 354 60.57 -33.15 66.36
C TYR A 354 59.27 -33.96 66.52
N VAL A 355 58.35 -33.39 67.25
CA VAL A 355 56.95 -33.88 67.38
C VAL A 355 55.98 -32.85 66.89
N LEU A 356 54.98 -33.28 66.05
CA LEU A 356 53.93 -32.42 65.61
C LEU A 356 53.07 -31.99 66.81
N VAL A 357 52.95 -30.69 67.03
CA VAL A 357 52.16 -30.12 68.13
C VAL A 357 50.90 -29.44 67.74
N ARG A 358 50.82 -28.91 66.47
CA ARG A 358 49.64 -28.27 65.97
C ARG A 358 49.71 -28.17 64.44
N VAL A 359 48.57 -27.95 63.83
CA VAL A 359 48.45 -27.57 62.43
C VAL A 359 47.80 -26.20 62.40
N ASP A 360 48.47 -25.26 61.76
CA ASP A 360 47.92 -23.92 61.52
C ASP A 360 47.32 -23.86 60.12
N GLY A 361 46.04 -23.49 59.98
CA GLY A 361 45.25 -23.57 58.77
C GLY A 361 44.39 -24.84 58.72
N GLU A 362 43.61 -24.99 57.58
CA GLU A 362 42.76 -26.15 57.37
C GLU A 362 43.56 -27.28 56.72
N ALA A 363 43.47 -28.50 57.29
CA ALA A 363 44.13 -29.68 56.72
C ALA A 363 43.38 -30.36 55.65
N LYS A 364 42.10 -30.00 55.49
CA LYS A 364 41.19 -30.41 54.35
C LYS A 364 40.02 -29.47 54.22
#